data_4210266e85d886a45c0b6a56f6fa56a6
#
_entry.id   4210266e85d886a45c0b6a56f6fa56a6
#
_cell.length_a   1.000
_cell.length_b   1.000
_cell.length_c   1.000
_cell.angle_alpha   90.00
_cell.angle_beta   90.00
_cell.angle_gamma   90.00
#
_symmetry.space_group_name_H-M   'P 1'
#
loop_
_entity.id
_entity.type
_entity.pdbx_description
1 polymer ?
#
loop_
_entity_poly.entity_id
_entity_poly.type
_entity_poly.pdbx_seq_one_letter_code
_entity_poly.pdbx_strand_id
1 'polypeptide(L)'
;VKNETDIMVIQALYRGYCFLASAYTLELSYQQFVKTKKYGKARQFLPIQIAQPFVEVAEKLNVYPWLDYHYAYSLGNYKFIDESKGFHWSNLDQCVKFSGTSDESGFIMNHVDINQHSPKLVGSVLQALKAISKNNNEDLNKNLKQNFHSMELVNDRRKDMWVASRWKHYNDFRIFIMGIKGCLLYTSPSPRDTIR
;
A
#
# COMPACT_ATOMS: atom_id res chain seq x y z
N VAL A 1 -6.41 22.51 9.30
CA VAL A 1 -5.15 21.74 9.33
C VAL A 1 -4.15 22.36 10.30
N LYS A 2 -3.87 23.68 10.21
CA LYS A 2 -2.81 24.33 11.03
C LYS A 2 -2.92 24.07 12.53
N ASN A 3 -4.10 24.16 13.10
CA ASN A 3 -4.34 24.04 14.53
C ASN A 3 -4.66 22.62 15.02
N GLU A 4 -4.69 21.63 14.10
CA GLU A 4 -4.97 20.25 14.48
C GLU A 4 -3.75 19.61 15.14
N THR A 5 -3.97 18.95 16.28
CA THR A 5 -2.94 18.29 17.09
C THR A 5 -3.24 16.82 17.35
N ASP A 6 -4.47 16.37 17.09
CA ASP A 6 -4.83 14.96 17.25
C ASP A 6 -4.17 14.14 16.11
N ILE A 7 -3.29 13.24 16.50
CA ILE A 7 -2.54 12.40 15.57
C ILE A 7 -3.45 11.52 14.69
N MET A 8 -4.57 11.04 15.24
CA MET A 8 -5.50 10.21 14.48
C MET A 8 -6.22 11.00 13.40
N VAL A 9 -6.59 12.26 13.71
CA VAL A 9 -7.18 13.18 12.75
C VAL A 9 -6.15 13.57 11.68
N ILE A 10 -4.91 13.85 12.07
CA ILE A 10 -3.82 14.20 11.14
C ILE A 10 -3.56 13.03 10.17
N GLN A 11 -3.51 11.79 10.65
CA GLN A 11 -3.35 10.60 9.81
C GLN A 11 -4.53 10.40 8.84
N ALA A 12 -5.76 10.62 9.30
CA ALA A 12 -6.94 10.55 8.45
C ALA A 12 -6.94 11.62 7.36
N LEU A 13 -6.53 12.86 7.71
CA LEU A 13 -6.35 13.95 6.75
C LEU A 13 -5.25 13.63 5.72
N TYR A 14 -4.10 13.14 6.18
CA TYR A 14 -3.01 12.74 5.28
C TYR A 14 -3.50 11.70 4.27
N ARG A 15 -4.14 10.63 4.72
CA ARG A 15 -4.75 9.64 3.84
C ARG A 15 -5.70 10.27 2.84
N GLY A 16 -6.62 11.13 3.30
CA GLY A 16 -7.57 11.83 2.44
C GLY A 16 -6.89 12.67 1.36
N TYR A 17 -5.85 13.44 1.72
CA TYR A 17 -5.10 14.24 0.75
C TYR A 17 -4.26 13.40 -0.20
N CYS A 18 -3.70 12.26 0.24
CA CYS A 18 -3.03 11.30 -0.65
C CYS A 18 -3.96 10.83 -1.77
N PHE A 19 -5.18 10.40 -1.41
CA PHE A 19 -6.17 9.96 -2.38
C PHE A 19 -6.63 11.10 -3.30
N LEU A 20 -6.94 12.26 -2.73
CA LEU A 20 -7.39 13.44 -3.49
C LEU A 20 -6.32 13.91 -4.49
N ALA A 21 -5.06 14.01 -4.07
CA ALA A 21 -3.98 14.44 -4.93
C ALA A 21 -3.72 13.44 -6.06
N SER A 22 -3.74 12.14 -5.77
CA SER A 22 -3.58 11.09 -6.77
C SER A 22 -4.74 11.06 -7.76
N ALA A 23 -5.99 11.11 -7.26
CA ALA A 23 -7.19 11.16 -8.10
C ALA A 23 -7.16 12.39 -9.00
N TYR A 24 -6.92 13.58 -8.45
CA TYR A 24 -6.84 14.81 -9.25
C TYR A 24 -5.78 14.72 -10.35
N THR A 25 -4.60 14.21 -10.00
CA THR A 25 -3.47 14.14 -10.94
C THR A 25 -3.74 13.16 -12.08
N LEU A 26 -4.35 11.99 -11.77
CA LEU A 26 -4.40 10.84 -12.68
C LEU A 26 -5.76 10.64 -13.35
N GLU A 27 -6.80 11.37 -12.95
CA GLU A 27 -8.16 11.20 -13.49
C GLU A 27 -8.22 11.37 -15.01
N LEU A 28 -7.54 12.37 -15.59
CA LEU A 28 -7.55 12.56 -17.06
C LEU A 28 -6.95 11.36 -17.78
N SER A 29 -5.90 10.78 -17.22
CA SER A 29 -5.28 9.55 -17.74
C SER A 29 -6.25 8.37 -17.65
N TYR A 30 -7.00 8.26 -16.54
CA TYR A 30 -8.03 7.25 -16.35
C TYR A 30 -9.19 7.40 -17.34
N GLN A 31 -9.70 8.61 -17.52
CA GLN A 31 -10.80 8.89 -18.48
C GLN A 31 -10.38 8.51 -19.91
N GLN A 32 -9.14 8.79 -20.29
CA GLN A 32 -8.62 8.36 -21.59
C GLN A 32 -8.51 6.84 -21.67
N PHE A 33 -8.04 6.17 -20.63
CA PHE A 33 -7.95 4.71 -20.58
C PHE A 33 -9.31 4.04 -20.72
N VAL A 34 -10.35 4.56 -20.06
CA VAL A 34 -11.72 4.03 -20.19
C VAL A 34 -12.19 4.07 -21.65
N LYS A 35 -11.90 5.17 -22.36
CA LYS A 35 -12.33 5.38 -23.75
C LYS A 35 -11.50 4.61 -24.77
N THR A 36 -10.18 4.55 -24.59
CA THR A 36 -9.26 4.12 -25.65
C THR A 36 -8.43 2.89 -25.28
N LYS A 37 -8.51 2.42 -24.02
CA LYS A 37 -7.66 1.39 -23.44
C LYS A 37 -6.16 1.74 -23.44
N LYS A 38 -5.83 3.03 -23.62
CA LYS A 38 -4.46 3.55 -23.53
C LYS A 38 -4.42 4.66 -22.48
N TYR A 39 -3.38 4.64 -21.65
CA TYR A 39 -3.20 5.68 -20.63
C TYR A 39 -2.93 7.05 -21.26
N GLY A 40 -3.58 8.05 -20.70
CA GLY A 40 -3.40 9.45 -21.10
C GLY A 40 -2.29 10.14 -20.30
N LYS A 41 -2.16 11.45 -20.55
CA LYS A 41 -1.25 12.29 -19.75
C LYS A 41 -1.90 12.64 -18.42
N ALA A 42 -1.12 12.56 -17.33
CA ALA A 42 -1.49 13.06 -16.02
C ALA A 42 -1.43 14.60 -15.98
N ARG A 43 -2.15 15.22 -15.04
CA ARG A 43 -1.96 16.65 -14.73
C ARG A 43 -0.57 16.87 -14.16
N GLN A 44 0.07 17.97 -14.54
CA GLN A 44 1.44 18.27 -14.15
C GLN A 44 1.53 19.03 -12.82
N PHE A 45 0.42 19.63 -12.37
CA PHE A 45 0.39 20.49 -11.20
C PHE A 45 -0.85 20.17 -10.35
N LEU A 46 -0.69 20.27 -9.02
CA LEU A 46 -1.78 20.30 -8.07
C LEU A 46 -2.19 21.75 -7.81
N PRO A 47 -3.50 22.05 -7.69
CA PRO A 47 -3.96 23.36 -7.24
C PRO A 47 -3.47 23.60 -5.80
N ILE A 48 -3.20 24.88 -5.49
CA ILE A 48 -2.69 25.30 -4.18
C ILE A 48 -3.65 24.89 -3.05
N GLN A 49 -4.95 24.83 -3.31
CA GLN A 49 -5.99 24.41 -2.37
C GLN A 49 -5.86 22.94 -1.93
N ILE A 50 -5.20 22.10 -2.74
CA ILE A 50 -4.89 20.71 -2.40
C ILE A 50 -3.43 20.61 -1.92
N ALA A 51 -2.50 21.24 -2.62
CA ALA A 51 -1.08 21.11 -2.38
C ALA A 51 -0.65 21.65 -1.01
N GLN A 52 -1.11 22.87 -0.65
CA GLN A 52 -0.71 23.50 0.60
C GLN A 52 -1.16 22.70 1.84
N PRO A 53 -2.45 22.37 2.02
CA PRO A 53 -2.85 21.60 3.20
C PRO A 53 -2.27 20.20 3.22
N PHE A 54 -1.98 19.60 2.05
CA PHE A 54 -1.34 18.30 1.96
C PHE A 54 0.09 18.33 2.50
N VAL A 55 0.88 19.36 2.12
CA VAL A 55 2.23 19.57 2.64
C VAL A 55 2.19 19.79 4.14
N GLU A 56 1.30 20.68 4.64
CA GLU A 56 1.16 20.96 6.07
C GLU A 56 0.85 19.69 6.91
N VAL A 57 0.02 18.79 6.39
CA VAL A 57 -0.30 17.53 7.06
C VAL A 57 0.87 16.56 7.01
N ALA A 58 1.55 16.46 5.86
CA ALA A 58 2.70 15.58 5.69
C ALA A 58 3.87 15.99 6.61
N GLU A 59 4.14 17.29 6.74
CA GLU A 59 5.16 17.83 7.66
C GLU A 59 4.86 17.45 9.12
N LYS A 60 3.60 17.52 9.56
CA LYS A 60 3.21 17.13 10.93
C LYS A 60 3.49 15.65 11.21
N LEU A 61 3.42 14.78 10.20
CA LEU A 61 3.70 13.36 10.30
C LEU A 61 5.16 13.01 10.01
N ASN A 62 5.97 14.00 9.63
CA ASN A 62 7.35 13.79 9.14
C ASN A 62 7.42 12.78 7.97
N VAL A 63 6.49 12.91 7.01
CA VAL A 63 6.40 12.10 5.79
C VAL A 63 6.36 12.99 4.55
N TYR A 64 6.49 12.41 3.37
CA TYR A 64 6.40 13.16 2.13
C TYR A 64 4.95 13.30 1.63
N PRO A 65 4.60 14.42 0.95
CA PRO A 65 3.25 14.67 0.44
C PRO A 65 3.01 13.93 -0.89
N TRP A 66 2.95 12.62 -0.85
CA TRP A 66 2.55 11.75 -1.96
C TRP A 66 1.72 10.58 -1.46
N LEU A 67 1.08 9.85 -2.38
CA LEU A 67 0.38 8.61 -2.04
C LEU A 67 1.41 7.52 -1.75
N ASP A 68 1.77 7.35 -0.48
CA ASP A 68 2.55 6.21 -0.03
C ASP A 68 1.68 4.94 -0.01
N TYR A 69 2.12 3.91 -0.74
CA TYR A 69 1.35 2.69 -0.88
C TYR A 69 1.11 1.99 0.46
N HIS A 70 2.17 1.84 1.25
CA HIS A 70 2.06 1.11 2.52
C HIS A 70 1.35 1.94 3.59
N TYR A 71 1.74 3.19 3.75
CA TYR A 71 1.24 4.04 4.83
C TYR A 71 -0.18 4.53 4.57
N ALA A 72 -0.45 5.10 3.38
CA ALA A 72 -1.74 5.74 3.10
C ALA A 72 -2.75 4.86 2.38
N TYR A 73 -2.31 3.94 1.49
CA TYR A 73 -3.23 3.19 0.64
C TYR A 73 -3.56 1.80 1.19
N SER A 74 -2.67 1.15 1.92
CA SER A 74 -2.90 -0.19 2.48
C SER A 74 -2.96 -0.18 4.01
N LEU A 75 -1.82 -0.16 4.72
CA LEU A 75 -1.74 -0.38 6.17
C LEU A 75 -2.40 0.72 7.00
N GLY A 76 -2.44 1.97 6.53
CA GLY A 76 -3.16 3.08 7.16
C GLY A 76 -4.59 3.26 6.64
N ASN A 77 -5.12 2.34 5.82
CA ASN A 77 -6.40 2.52 5.13
C ASN A 77 -7.37 1.35 5.31
N TYR A 78 -7.26 0.59 6.37
CA TYR A 78 -8.19 -0.51 6.63
C TYR A 78 -9.00 -0.30 7.91
N LYS A 79 -10.14 -0.97 7.96
CA LYS A 79 -11.02 -1.12 9.12
C LYS A 79 -11.58 -2.53 9.14
N PHE A 80 -11.93 -3.03 10.31
CA PHE A 80 -12.68 -4.27 10.44
C PHE A 80 -14.13 -4.08 9.99
N ILE A 81 -14.69 -5.07 9.30
CA ILE A 81 -16.13 -5.16 9.00
C ILE A 81 -16.85 -5.61 10.26
N ASP A 82 -16.27 -6.57 10.99
CA ASP A 82 -16.77 -7.13 12.22
C ASP A 82 -15.60 -7.33 13.20
N GLU A 83 -15.55 -6.52 14.25
CA GLU A 83 -14.46 -6.54 15.24
C GLU A 83 -14.37 -7.85 16.05
N SER A 84 -15.46 -8.64 16.11
CA SER A 84 -15.47 -9.93 16.78
C SER A 84 -14.79 -11.05 15.99
N LYS A 85 -14.54 -10.83 14.68
CA LYS A 85 -13.88 -11.78 13.79
C LYS A 85 -12.39 -11.50 13.67
N GLY A 86 -11.63 -12.55 13.37
CA GLY A 86 -10.18 -12.47 13.25
C GLY A 86 -9.70 -11.61 12.05
N PHE A 87 -8.40 -11.36 12.04
CA PHE A 87 -7.71 -10.61 10.99
C PHE A 87 -7.58 -11.48 9.74
N HIS A 88 -8.42 -11.18 8.74
CA HIS A 88 -8.48 -11.86 7.46
C HIS A 88 -8.98 -10.87 6.41
N TRP A 89 -8.47 -10.90 5.19
CA TRP A 89 -8.82 -9.96 4.13
C TRP A 89 -10.34 -9.81 3.91
N SER A 90 -11.10 -10.90 4.02
CA SER A 90 -12.56 -10.89 3.84
C SER A 90 -13.33 -10.21 4.99
N ASN A 91 -12.67 -9.95 6.12
CA ASN A 91 -13.20 -9.22 7.27
C ASN A 91 -12.64 -7.79 7.36
N LEU A 92 -11.92 -7.35 6.34
CA LEU A 92 -11.35 -6.01 6.25
C LEU A 92 -11.99 -5.23 5.11
N ASP A 93 -12.11 -3.91 5.27
CA ASP A 93 -12.50 -3.00 4.21
C ASP A 93 -11.64 -1.74 4.26
N GLN A 94 -11.54 -1.04 3.11
CA GLN A 94 -10.83 0.23 3.04
C GLN A 94 -11.66 1.37 3.63
N CYS A 95 -10.98 2.33 4.29
CA CYS A 95 -11.60 3.58 4.72
C CYS A 95 -11.86 4.51 3.53
N VAL A 96 -10.95 4.56 2.56
CA VAL A 96 -11.03 5.37 1.33
C VAL A 96 -10.69 4.52 0.13
N LYS A 97 -11.41 4.69 -0.99
CA LYS A 97 -11.28 3.91 -2.23
C LYS A 97 -11.23 4.84 -3.43
N PHE A 98 -10.57 4.42 -4.51
CA PHE A 98 -10.61 5.11 -5.80
C PHE A 98 -11.82 4.70 -6.65
N SER A 99 -11.96 3.40 -6.90
CA SER A 99 -13.05 2.87 -7.73
C SER A 99 -14.32 2.56 -6.94
N GLY A 100 -14.21 2.38 -5.63
CA GLY A 100 -15.31 1.97 -4.77
C GLY A 100 -15.74 0.51 -4.95
N THR A 101 -15.03 -0.27 -5.77
CA THR A 101 -15.37 -1.66 -6.06
C THR A 101 -14.89 -2.61 -4.98
N SER A 102 -15.55 -3.78 -4.88
CA SER A 102 -15.10 -4.87 -4.01
C SER A 102 -13.75 -5.45 -4.46
N ASP A 103 -13.43 -5.36 -5.75
CA ASP A 103 -12.15 -5.84 -6.30
C ASP A 103 -10.98 -4.97 -5.85
N GLU A 104 -11.15 -3.65 -5.74
CA GLU A 104 -10.14 -2.77 -5.13
C GLU A 104 -9.94 -3.11 -3.66
N SER A 105 -11.03 -3.21 -2.88
CA SER A 105 -10.94 -3.59 -1.47
C SER A 105 -10.28 -4.96 -1.30
N GLY A 106 -10.70 -5.96 -2.04
CA GLY A 106 -10.13 -7.31 -1.96
C GLY A 106 -8.63 -7.33 -2.27
N PHE A 107 -8.20 -6.61 -3.32
CA PHE A 107 -6.79 -6.50 -3.67
C PHE A 107 -5.96 -5.90 -2.54
N ILE A 108 -6.39 -4.77 -1.99
CA ILE A 108 -5.64 -4.07 -0.94
C ILE A 108 -5.74 -4.80 0.41
N MET A 109 -6.91 -5.30 0.78
CA MET A 109 -7.10 -6.01 2.05
C MET A 109 -6.34 -7.35 2.07
N ASN A 110 -6.20 -8.02 0.93
CA ASN A 110 -5.32 -9.19 0.84
C ASN A 110 -3.84 -8.83 1.08
N HIS A 111 -3.37 -7.66 0.59
CA HIS A 111 -2.03 -7.18 0.93
C HIS A 111 -1.87 -6.85 2.41
N VAL A 112 -2.89 -6.25 3.03
CA VAL A 112 -2.90 -5.96 4.48
C VAL A 112 -2.84 -7.27 5.28
N ASP A 113 -3.61 -8.29 4.88
CA ASP A 113 -3.59 -9.63 5.48
C ASP A 113 -2.22 -10.31 5.35
N ILE A 114 -1.62 -10.28 4.16
CA ILE A 114 -0.26 -10.79 3.94
C ILE A 114 0.75 -10.10 4.88
N ASN A 115 0.65 -8.79 5.02
CA ASN A 115 1.61 -8.00 5.80
C ASN A 115 1.57 -8.26 7.31
N GLN A 116 0.50 -8.87 7.86
CA GLN A 116 0.48 -9.27 9.28
C GLN A 116 1.61 -10.26 9.64
N HIS A 117 2.12 -11.01 8.65
CA HIS A 117 3.19 -11.98 8.84
C HIS A 117 4.59 -11.39 8.65
N SER A 118 4.69 -10.19 8.05
CA SER A 118 5.97 -9.53 7.73
C SER A 118 6.86 -9.24 8.95
N PRO A 119 6.35 -8.81 10.12
CA PRO A 119 7.19 -8.57 11.28
C PRO A 119 7.96 -9.82 11.75
N LYS A 120 7.33 -11.00 11.73
CA LYS A 120 7.98 -12.27 12.08
C LYS A 120 9.00 -12.69 11.02
N LEU A 121 8.70 -12.45 9.74
CA LEU A 121 9.60 -12.71 8.62
C LEU A 121 10.90 -11.89 8.77
N VAL A 122 10.78 -10.57 8.91
CA VAL A 122 11.92 -9.66 9.06
C VAL A 122 12.66 -9.93 10.38
N GLY A 123 11.94 -10.10 11.49
CA GLY A 123 12.51 -10.36 12.80
C GLY A 123 13.34 -11.64 12.83
N SER A 124 12.89 -12.70 12.20
CA SER A 124 13.63 -13.98 12.13
C SER A 124 14.92 -13.86 11.33
N VAL A 125 14.95 -13.08 10.24
CA VAL A 125 16.18 -12.79 9.49
C VAL A 125 17.19 -12.05 10.37
N LEU A 126 16.77 -10.99 11.07
CA LEU A 126 17.63 -10.22 11.96
C LEU A 126 18.20 -11.07 13.10
N GLN A 127 17.38 -11.96 13.67
CA GLN A 127 17.86 -12.88 14.72
C GLN A 127 18.79 -13.96 14.16
N ALA A 128 18.56 -14.46 12.95
CA ALA A 128 19.47 -15.39 12.28
C ALA A 128 20.85 -14.75 12.05
N LEU A 129 20.91 -13.50 11.58
CA LEU A 129 22.16 -12.76 11.42
C LEU A 129 22.91 -12.59 12.75
N LYS A 130 22.19 -12.29 13.84
CA LYS A 130 22.76 -12.21 15.19
C LYS A 130 23.28 -13.57 15.68
N ALA A 131 22.59 -14.67 15.36
CA ALA A 131 23.05 -16.02 15.72
C ALA A 131 24.34 -16.38 14.99
N ILE A 132 24.47 -16.04 13.71
CA ILE A 132 25.70 -16.21 12.93
C ILE A 132 26.87 -15.46 13.58
N SER A 133 26.68 -14.18 13.93
CA SER A 133 27.73 -13.38 14.56
C SER A 133 28.23 -13.93 15.92
N LYS A 134 27.38 -14.75 16.58
CA LYS A 134 27.69 -15.42 17.86
C LYS A 134 28.11 -16.87 17.69
N ASN A 135 28.23 -17.38 16.47
CA ASN A 135 28.47 -18.80 16.17
C ASN A 135 27.46 -19.75 16.86
N ASN A 136 26.21 -19.31 17.04
CA ASN A 136 25.14 -20.08 17.68
C ASN A 136 24.27 -20.77 16.63
N ASN A 137 24.59 -22.03 16.30
CA ASN A 137 23.89 -22.81 15.29
C ASN A 137 22.48 -23.22 15.72
N GLU A 138 22.19 -23.36 17.00
CA GLU A 138 20.86 -23.70 17.51
C GLU A 138 19.89 -22.54 17.26
N ASP A 139 20.26 -21.32 17.68
CA ASP A 139 19.46 -20.13 17.43
C ASP A 139 19.34 -19.84 15.93
N LEU A 140 20.39 -20.06 15.15
CA LEU A 140 20.33 -19.92 13.69
C LEU A 140 19.25 -20.82 13.11
N ASN A 141 19.30 -22.12 13.41
CA ASN A 141 18.31 -23.09 12.90
C ASN A 141 16.89 -22.78 13.36
N LYS A 142 16.71 -22.36 14.60
CA LYS A 142 15.41 -21.93 15.13
C LYS A 142 14.85 -20.75 14.32
N ASN A 143 15.65 -19.73 14.07
CA ASN A 143 15.21 -18.55 13.35
C ASN A 143 14.98 -18.82 11.85
N LEU A 144 15.74 -19.70 11.22
CA LEU A 144 15.51 -20.14 9.84
C LEU A 144 14.18 -20.91 9.72
N LYS A 145 13.85 -21.79 10.67
CA LYS A 145 12.56 -22.47 10.72
C LYS A 145 11.40 -21.47 10.90
N GLN A 146 11.56 -20.48 11.78
CA GLN A 146 10.56 -19.42 11.96
C GLN A 146 10.38 -18.58 10.68
N ASN A 147 11.47 -18.26 10.00
CA ASN A 147 11.43 -17.55 8.72
C ASN A 147 10.65 -18.35 7.66
N PHE A 148 11.00 -19.63 7.51
CA PHE A 148 10.34 -20.53 6.57
C PHE A 148 8.82 -20.61 6.85
N HIS A 149 8.43 -20.84 8.10
CA HIS A 149 7.03 -20.87 8.48
C HIS A 149 6.30 -19.55 8.18
N SER A 150 6.94 -18.41 8.42
CA SER A 150 6.35 -17.11 8.07
C SER A 150 6.19 -16.94 6.57
N MET A 151 7.12 -17.45 5.76
CA MET A 151 7.01 -17.45 4.30
C MET A 151 5.87 -18.36 3.80
N GLU A 152 5.64 -19.50 4.44
CA GLU A 152 4.49 -20.37 4.13
C GLU A 152 3.18 -19.62 4.36
N LEU A 153 3.02 -18.95 5.51
CA LEU A 153 1.82 -18.16 5.82
C LEU A 153 1.60 -17.04 4.81
N VAL A 154 2.65 -16.29 4.46
CA VAL A 154 2.58 -15.27 3.40
C VAL A 154 2.13 -15.88 2.07
N ASN A 155 2.70 -17.02 1.69
CA ASN A 155 2.37 -17.68 0.43
C ASN A 155 0.93 -18.22 0.41
N ASP A 156 0.44 -18.71 1.54
CA ASP A 156 -0.94 -19.19 1.64
C ASP A 156 -1.94 -18.02 1.48
N ARG A 157 -1.70 -16.89 2.14
CA ARG A 157 -2.53 -15.69 1.96
C ARG A 157 -2.48 -15.15 0.53
N ARG A 158 -1.31 -15.21 -0.11
CA ARG A 158 -1.16 -14.79 -1.51
C ARG A 158 -2.02 -15.60 -2.49
N LYS A 159 -2.32 -16.84 -2.20
CA LYS A 159 -3.19 -17.69 -3.03
C LYS A 159 -4.60 -17.13 -3.15
N ASP A 160 -5.06 -16.38 -2.14
CA ASP A 160 -6.40 -15.80 -2.11
C ASP A 160 -6.54 -14.56 -3.01
N MET A 161 -5.45 -14.03 -3.58
CA MET A 161 -5.44 -12.78 -4.35
C MET A 161 -6.52 -12.75 -5.45
N TRP A 162 -6.66 -13.81 -6.21
CA TRP A 162 -7.62 -13.87 -7.33
C TRP A 162 -9.05 -14.21 -6.91
N VAL A 163 -9.24 -14.66 -5.68
CA VAL A 163 -10.55 -14.78 -5.04
C VAL A 163 -10.99 -13.42 -4.48
N ALA A 164 -10.05 -12.71 -3.87
CA ALA A 164 -10.29 -11.38 -3.29
C ALA A 164 -10.51 -10.29 -4.35
N SER A 165 -9.81 -10.38 -5.49
CA SER A 165 -9.86 -9.36 -6.55
C SER A 165 -9.82 -10.00 -7.94
N ARG A 166 -10.83 -9.75 -8.75
CA ARG A 166 -10.89 -10.25 -10.13
C ARG A 166 -9.95 -9.43 -11.02
N TRP A 167 -9.05 -10.10 -11.73
CA TRP A 167 -8.02 -9.48 -12.56
C TRP A 167 -8.57 -8.48 -13.59
N LYS A 168 -9.78 -8.69 -14.12
CA LYS A 168 -10.42 -7.85 -15.15
C LYS A 168 -10.76 -6.44 -14.63
N HIS A 169 -10.95 -6.27 -13.31
CA HIS A 169 -11.26 -4.99 -12.68
C HIS A 169 -10.03 -4.30 -12.08
N TYR A 170 -8.87 -4.93 -12.15
CA TYR A 170 -7.63 -4.38 -11.60
C TYR A 170 -7.26 -3.00 -12.18
N ASN A 171 -7.53 -2.79 -13.47
CA ASN A 171 -7.24 -1.53 -14.13
C ASN A 171 -8.19 -0.38 -13.75
N ASP A 172 -9.29 -0.65 -13.06
CA ASP A 172 -10.24 0.40 -12.63
C ASP A 172 -9.66 1.26 -11.50
N PHE A 173 -8.69 0.74 -10.74
CA PHE A 173 -8.02 1.47 -9.67
C PHE A 173 -6.49 1.56 -9.83
N ARG A 174 -5.87 0.64 -10.57
CA ARG A 174 -4.41 0.59 -10.74
C ARG A 174 -3.80 1.90 -11.19
N ILE A 175 -4.48 2.63 -12.06
CA ILE A 175 -3.96 3.88 -12.60
C ILE A 175 -3.66 4.91 -11.51
N PHE A 176 -4.47 4.94 -10.45
CA PHE A 176 -4.34 5.89 -9.35
C PHE A 176 -3.17 5.56 -8.40
N ILE A 177 -2.64 4.34 -8.48
CA ILE A 177 -1.49 3.88 -7.69
C ILE A 177 -0.22 3.74 -8.53
N MET A 178 -0.23 4.20 -9.78
CA MET A 178 0.97 4.32 -10.59
C MET A 178 1.89 5.39 -10.03
N GLY A 179 3.19 5.08 -9.96
CA GLY A 179 4.20 6.04 -9.52
C GLY A 179 4.26 7.28 -10.41
N ILE A 180 4.78 8.36 -9.86
CA ILE A 180 4.97 9.63 -10.57
C ILE A 180 6.19 9.51 -11.48
N LYS A 181 6.01 9.88 -12.76
CA LYS A 181 7.11 9.88 -13.75
C LYS A 181 8.29 10.71 -13.25
N GLY A 182 9.48 10.13 -13.26
CA GLY A 182 10.72 10.79 -12.81
C GLY A 182 10.99 10.71 -11.32
N CYS A 183 10.15 10.08 -10.52
CA CYS A 183 10.45 9.81 -9.12
C CYS A 183 11.37 8.58 -9.02
N LEU A 184 12.65 8.79 -8.68
CA LEU A 184 13.66 7.74 -8.54
C LEU A 184 13.30 6.67 -7.48
N LEU A 185 12.47 7.02 -6.50
CA LEU A 185 12.01 6.09 -5.45
C LEU A 185 10.97 5.08 -5.97
N TYR A 186 10.27 5.40 -7.06
CA TYR A 186 9.29 4.51 -7.69
C TYR A 186 9.83 3.76 -8.91
N THR A 187 11.00 4.11 -9.38
CA THR A 187 11.72 3.35 -10.39
C THR A 187 12.57 2.27 -9.74
N SER A 188 11.93 1.36 -9.02
CA SER A 188 12.56 0.07 -8.81
C SER A 188 12.70 -0.56 -10.20
N PRO A 189 13.92 -0.86 -10.67
CA PRO A 189 14.10 -1.52 -11.96
C PRO A 189 13.57 -2.94 -11.86
N SER A 190 12.26 -3.08 -12.03
CA SER A 190 11.69 -4.40 -12.26
C SER A 190 12.20 -4.87 -13.61
N PRO A 191 12.71 -6.11 -13.73
CA PRO A 191 13.07 -6.68 -15.03
C PRO A 191 11.93 -6.64 -16.05
N ARG A 192 10.69 -6.40 -15.62
CA ARG A 192 9.52 -6.22 -16.48
C ARG A 192 9.39 -4.81 -17.08
N ASP A 193 10.04 -3.81 -16.51
CA ASP A 193 9.96 -2.41 -16.98
C ASP A 193 11.00 -2.09 -18.06
N THR A 194 11.96 -2.97 -18.29
CA THR A 194 12.98 -2.87 -19.34
C THR A 194 12.53 -3.43 -20.70
N ILE A 195 11.29 -3.93 -20.82
CA ILE A 195 10.73 -4.51 -22.04
C ILE A 195 9.59 -3.63 -22.61
N ARG A 196 9.76 -2.30 -22.58
CA ARG A 196 8.87 -1.38 -23.32
C ARG A 196 9.65 -0.28 -24.02
#